data_214c92620aed0584000ed119d8dc5ea1
#
_entry.id   214c92620aed0584000ed119d8dc5ea1
#
_cell.length_a   1.000
_cell.length_b   1.000
_cell.length_c   1.000
_cell.angle_alpha   90.00
_cell.angle_beta   90.00
_cell.angle_gamma   90.00
#
_symmetry.space_group_name_H-M   'P 1'
#
loop_
_entity.id
_entity.type
_entity.pdbx_description
1 polymer ?
#
loop_
_entity_poly.entity_id
_entity_poly.type
_entity_poly.pdbx_seq_one_letter_code
_entity_poly.pdbx_strand_id
1 'polypeptide(L)'
;MNFKRKRTVLLQNGDTVRNQVKHLLIILSILLLSSPVIGQLSKFESVGQCVLQTMEERELTGNKMFEMVKVECEKHFKQLKKRKGVLFFINRDRKLGWYEKGDRKKDGKYVGEIENRKPNGQGTHTYSNGEKYVGEWKGGMPWIGTKYNKNGEILGKWTNGKFQ
;
A
#
# COMPACT_ATOMS: atom_id res chain seq x y z
N MET A 1 -48.81 35.36 -12.61
CA MET A 1 -48.74 34.69 -11.29
C MET A 1 -48.30 33.23 -11.46
N ASN A 2 -47.04 32.93 -11.80
CA ASN A 2 -46.59 31.50 -11.85
C ASN A 2 -45.05 31.32 -11.98
N PHE A 3 -44.27 32.41 -11.95
CA PHE A 3 -42.81 32.30 -12.14
C PHE A 3 -42.05 31.97 -10.83
N LYS A 4 -42.55 32.35 -9.66
CA LYS A 4 -41.94 32.07 -8.37
C LYS A 4 -42.09 30.61 -7.93
N ARG A 5 -43.21 29.96 -8.28
CA ARG A 5 -43.45 28.55 -7.89
C ARG A 5 -42.54 27.54 -8.58
N LYS A 6 -42.18 27.79 -9.86
CA LYS A 6 -41.26 26.88 -10.58
C LYS A 6 -39.82 26.93 -10.08
N ARG A 7 -39.34 28.11 -9.60
CA ARG A 7 -37.97 28.22 -9.05
C ARG A 7 -37.82 27.50 -7.71
N THR A 8 -38.84 27.52 -6.85
CA THR A 8 -38.79 26.85 -5.53
C THR A 8 -38.78 25.34 -5.67
N VAL A 9 -39.54 24.77 -6.62
CA VAL A 9 -39.56 23.32 -6.88
C VAL A 9 -38.26 22.84 -7.47
N LEU A 10 -37.60 23.62 -8.33
CA LEU A 10 -36.29 23.27 -8.92
C LEU A 10 -35.15 23.30 -7.87
N LEU A 11 -35.22 24.24 -6.91
CA LEU A 11 -34.23 24.34 -5.82
C LEU A 11 -34.42 23.18 -4.81
N GLN A 12 -35.65 22.81 -4.47
CA GLN A 12 -35.93 21.66 -3.59
C GLN A 12 -35.47 20.35 -4.21
N ASN A 13 -35.65 20.15 -5.51
CA ASN A 13 -35.17 18.93 -6.17
C ASN A 13 -33.64 18.85 -6.22
N GLY A 14 -32.96 20.01 -6.40
CA GLY A 14 -31.49 20.08 -6.40
C GLY A 14 -30.88 19.71 -5.04
N ASP A 15 -31.48 20.19 -3.96
CA ASP A 15 -31.03 19.92 -2.59
C ASP A 15 -31.32 18.45 -2.17
N THR A 16 -32.46 17.92 -2.60
CA THR A 16 -32.83 16.52 -2.36
C THR A 16 -31.87 15.56 -3.09
N VAL A 17 -31.55 15.84 -4.35
CA VAL A 17 -30.58 15.04 -5.13
C VAL A 17 -29.17 15.17 -4.54
N ARG A 18 -28.76 16.36 -4.12
CA ARG A 18 -27.46 16.59 -3.47
C ARG A 18 -27.35 15.85 -2.13
N ASN A 19 -28.40 15.82 -1.33
CA ASN A 19 -28.41 15.08 -0.06
C ASN A 19 -28.49 13.56 -0.30
N GLN A 20 -29.24 13.08 -1.27
CA GLN A 20 -29.23 11.66 -1.64
C GLN A 20 -27.85 11.20 -2.11
N VAL A 21 -27.15 12.00 -2.92
CA VAL A 21 -25.78 11.70 -3.35
C VAL A 21 -24.81 11.67 -2.17
N LYS A 22 -24.94 12.60 -1.22
CA LYS A 22 -24.13 12.59 0.02
C LYS A 22 -24.43 11.36 0.88
N HIS A 23 -25.69 10.99 1.08
CA HIS A 23 -26.05 9.78 1.80
C HIS A 23 -25.58 8.51 1.08
N LEU A 24 -25.67 8.46 -0.24
CA LEU A 24 -25.13 7.34 -1.03
C LEU A 24 -23.61 7.23 -0.88
N LEU A 25 -22.89 8.35 -0.88
CA LEU A 25 -21.43 8.39 -0.68
C LEU A 25 -21.03 7.95 0.74
N ILE A 26 -21.82 8.33 1.76
CA ILE A 26 -21.58 7.90 3.15
C ILE A 26 -21.89 6.41 3.30
N ILE A 27 -23.00 5.92 2.75
CA ILE A 27 -23.35 4.50 2.77
C ILE A 27 -22.32 3.69 1.99
N LEU A 28 -21.86 4.18 0.85
CA LEU A 28 -20.80 3.54 0.06
C LEU A 28 -19.47 3.46 0.83
N SER A 29 -19.11 4.53 1.57
CA SER A 29 -17.90 4.53 2.41
C SER A 29 -18.01 3.59 3.61
N ILE A 30 -19.20 3.48 4.23
CA ILE A 30 -19.45 2.57 5.35
C ILE A 30 -19.49 1.10 4.87
N LEU A 31 -20.09 0.84 3.72
CA LEU A 31 -20.07 -0.48 3.09
C LEU A 31 -18.68 -0.91 2.64
N LEU A 32 -17.81 0.04 2.26
CA LEU A 32 -16.40 -0.20 1.96
C LEU A 32 -15.60 -0.61 3.21
N LEU A 33 -15.93 -0.04 4.38
CA LEU A 33 -15.24 -0.33 5.64
C LEU A 33 -15.68 -1.65 6.28
N SER A 34 -16.90 -2.12 5.97
CA SER A 34 -17.49 -3.34 6.57
C SER A 34 -17.52 -4.55 5.63
N SER A 35 -17.10 -4.40 4.38
CA SER A 35 -17.18 -5.48 3.39
C SER A 35 -16.01 -6.45 3.47
N PRO A 36 -16.24 -7.77 3.32
CA PRO A 36 -15.20 -8.78 3.15
C PRO A 36 -14.32 -8.54 1.91
N VAL A 37 -14.69 -7.60 1.04
CA VAL A 37 -13.96 -7.16 -0.15
C VAL A 37 -12.56 -6.62 0.19
N ILE A 38 -12.36 -5.98 1.37
CA ILE A 38 -11.03 -5.50 1.78
C ILE A 38 -10.03 -6.66 1.93
N GLY A 39 -10.49 -7.84 2.37
CA GLY A 39 -9.65 -9.04 2.45
C GLY A 39 -9.34 -9.66 1.08
N GLN A 40 -10.13 -9.36 0.05
CA GLN A 40 -9.92 -9.88 -1.30
C GLN A 40 -9.03 -9.01 -2.18
N LEU A 41 -8.92 -7.71 -1.89
CA LEU A 41 -8.09 -6.76 -2.66
C LEU A 41 -6.60 -7.14 -2.71
N SER A 42 -6.11 -7.90 -1.72
CA SER A 42 -4.75 -8.46 -1.73
C SER A 42 -4.51 -9.52 -2.81
N LYS A 43 -5.57 -10.04 -3.44
CA LYS A 43 -5.51 -11.05 -4.50
C LYS A 43 -5.33 -10.43 -5.89
N PHE A 44 -5.60 -9.13 -6.04
CA PHE A 44 -5.50 -8.48 -7.33
C PHE A 44 -4.04 -8.18 -7.69
N GLU A 45 -3.65 -8.51 -8.89
CA GLU A 45 -2.31 -8.25 -9.43
C GLU A 45 -2.17 -6.84 -9.99
N SER A 46 -3.29 -6.18 -10.32
CA SER A 46 -3.30 -4.83 -10.90
C SER A 46 -4.50 -4.00 -10.46
N VAL A 47 -4.35 -2.68 -10.58
CA VAL A 47 -5.46 -1.73 -10.38
C VAL A 47 -6.61 -2.04 -11.32
N GLY A 48 -6.32 -2.41 -12.57
CA GLY A 48 -7.33 -2.75 -13.56
C GLY A 48 -8.23 -3.92 -13.15
N GLN A 49 -7.63 -4.99 -12.63
CA GLN A 49 -8.41 -6.13 -12.11
C GLN A 49 -9.28 -5.73 -10.92
N CYS A 50 -8.74 -4.94 -10.00
CA CYS A 50 -9.51 -4.42 -8.86
C CYS A 50 -10.72 -3.61 -9.34
N VAL A 51 -10.55 -2.71 -10.30
CA VAL A 51 -11.63 -1.87 -10.83
C VAL A 51 -12.71 -2.72 -11.49
N LEU A 52 -12.33 -3.61 -12.40
CA LEU A 52 -13.28 -4.45 -13.13
C LEU A 52 -14.11 -5.31 -12.18
N GLN A 53 -13.47 -6.02 -11.27
CA GLN A 53 -14.16 -6.88 -10.32
C GLN A 53 -15.03 -6.10 -9.34
N THR A 54 -14.59 -4.92 -8.85
CA THR A 54 -15.40 -4.09 -7.97
C THR A 54 -16.64 -3.54 -8.69
N MET A 55 -16.51 -3.16 -9.97
CA MET A 55 -17.63 -2.72 -10.78
C MET A 55 -18.65 -3.84 -11.02
N GLU A 56 -18.18 -5.03 -11.33
CA GLU A 56 -18.99 -6.22 -11.55
C GLU A 56 -19.73 -6.67 -10.28
N GLU A 57 -19.00 -6.87 -9.17
CA GLU A 57 -19.57 -7.32 -7.89
C GLU A 57 -20.61 -6.36 -7.31
N ARG A 58 -20.54 -5.08 -7.66
CA ARG A 58 -21.48 -4.04 -7.17
C ARG A 58 -22.47 -3.58 -8.21
N GLU A 59 -22.50 -4.20 -9.38
CA GLU A 59 -23.38 -3.81 -10.50
C GLU A 59 -23.27 -2.33 -10.84
N LEU A 60 -22.05 -1.75 -10.70
CA LEU A 60 -21.78 -0.35 -10.94
C LEU A 60 -21.57 -0.08 -12.43
N THR A 61 -22.24 0.94 -12.96
CA THR A 61 -22.10 1.33 -14.36
C THR A 61 -21.85 2.84 -14.49
N GLY A 62 -21.30 3.23 -15.63
CA GLY A 62 -21.08 4.62 -15.99
C GLY A 62 -19.70 5.18 -15.66
N ASN A 63 -19.25 6.12 -16.49
CA ASN A 63 -17.89 6.69 -16.43
C ASN A 63 -17.53 7.32 -15.07
N LYS A 64 -18.50 8.00 -14.44
CA LYS A 64 -18.25 8.65 -13.15
C LYS A 64 -17.99 7.64 -12.03
N MET A 65 -18.72 6.54 -12.04
CA MET A 65 -18.51 5.45 -11.07
C MET A 65 -17.18 4.73 -11.32
N PHE A 66 -16.84 4.50 -12.58
CA PHE A 66 -15.56 3.93 -12.98
C PHE A 66 -14.38 4.75 -12.43
N GLU A 67 -14.37 6.07 -12.61
CA GLU A 67 -13.31 6.93 -12.10
C GLU A 67 -13.24 6.93 -10.56
N MET A 68 -14.36 6.87 -9.86
CA MET A 68 -14.38 6.79 -8.39
C MET A 68 -13.79 5.47 -7.90
N VAL A 69 -14.19 4.33 -8.48
CA VAL A 69 -13.66 3.00 -8.12
C VAL A 69 -12.18 2.90 -8.46
N LYS A 70 -11.74 3.47 -9.58
CA LYS A 70 -10.34 3.51 -9.98
C LYS A 70 -9.47 4.24 -8.96
N VAL A 71 -9.88 5.43 -8.51
CA VAL A 71 -9.16 6.19 -7.46
C VAL A 71 -9.06 5.40 -6.17
N GLU A 72 -10.13 4.72 -5.77
CA GLU A 72 -10.14 3.89 -4.57
C GLU A 72 -9.19 2.69 -4.70
N CYS A 73 -9.22 1.98 -5.81
CA CYS A 73 -8.30 0.89 -6.11
C CYS A 73 -6.84 1.36 -6.15
N GLU A 74 -6.53 2.48 -6.79
CA GLU A 74 -5.18 3.07 -6.84
C GLU A 74 -4.67 3.40 -5.44
N LYS A 75 -5.49 4.03 -4.60
CA LYS A 75 -5.15 4.34 -3.21
C LYS A 75 -4.85 3.07 -2.41
N HIS A 76 -5.68 2.05 -2.56
CA HIS A 76 -5.51 0.77 -1.89
C HIS A 76 -4.23 0.06 -2.35
N PHE A 77 -3.95 0.00 -3.65
CA PHE A 77 -2.72 -0.56 -4.19
C PHE A 77 -1.48 0.20 -3.71
N LYS A 78 -1.56 1.52 -3.59
CA LYS A 78 -0.48 2.35 -3.03
C LYS A 78 -0.19 1.99 -1.57
N GLN A 79 -1.23 1.73 -0.77
CA GLN A 79 -1.07 1.28 0.62
C GLN A 79 -0.50 -0.14 0.71
N LEU A 80 -0.94 -1.06 -0.15
CA LEU A 80 -0.41 -2.42 -0.21
C LEU A 80 1.06 -2.46 -0.65
N LYS A 81 1.46 -1.55 -1.53
CA LYS A 81 2.85 -1.44 -1.98
C LYS A 81 3.80 -1.00 -0.87
N LYS A 82 3.33 -0.19 0.10
CA LYS A 82 4.11 0.29 1.25
C LYS A 82 3.54 -0.31 2.54
N ARG A 83 4.18 -1.35 3.05
CA ARG A 83 3.77 -2.06 4.26
C ARG A 83 4.96 -2.36 5.17
N LYS A 84 4.72 -2.58 6.44
CA LYS A 84 5.74 -3.17 7.34
C LYS A 84 5.67 -4.68 7.24
N GLY A 85 6.83 -5.32 7.26
CA GLY A 85 6.90 -6.78 7.15
C GLY A 85 8.30 -7.34 7.26
N VAL A 86 8.43 -8.59 6.87
CA VAL A 86 9.68 -9.35 6.92
C VAL A 86 10.05 -9.79 5.51
N LEU A 87 11.33 -9.61 5.16
CA LEU A 87 11.93 -10.16 3.95
C LEU A 87 13.24 -10.87 4.30
N PHE A 88 13.67 -11.78 3.44
CA PHE A 88 14.94 -12.47 3.53
C PHE A 88 15.78 -12.14 2.29
N PHE A 89 17.05 -11.80 2.51
CA PHE A 89 18.00 -11.62 1.42
C PHE A 89 18.66 -12.94 1.10
N ILE A 90 18.32 -13.52 -0.03
CA ILE A 90 18.85 -14.79 -0.51
C ILE A 90 19.94 -14.51 -1.54
N ASN A 91 21.13 -15.07 -1.31
CA ASN A 91 22.25 -15.02 -2.24
C ASN A 91 22.86 -16.45 -2.34
N ARG A 92 22.10 -17.39 -2.87
CA ARG A 92 22.48 -18.79 -3.07
C ARG A 92 21.58 -19.49 -4.06
N ASP A 93 22.00 -20.63 -4.56
CA ASP A 93 21.17 -21.51 -5.42
C ASP A 93 20.63 -20.79 -6.66
N ARG A 94 21.44 -19.93 -7.30
CA ARG A 94 21.04 -19.05 -8.44
C ARG A 94 19.94 -18.05 -8.11
N LYS A 95 19.66 -17.81 -6.84
CA LYS A 95 18.73 -16.79 -6.35
C LYS A 95 19.51 -15.64 -5.74
N LEU A 96 19.25 -14.42 -6.22
CA LEU A 96 19.79 -13.20 -5.65
C LEU A 96 18.66 -12.20 -5.50
N GLY A 97 18.35 -11.79 -4.27
CA GLY A 97 17.33 -10.78 -4.03
C GLY A 97 16.55 -10.96 -2.73
N TRP A 98 15.45 -10.21 -2.65
CA TRP A 98 14.55 -10.16 -1.49
C TRP A 98 13.35 -11.08 -1.69
N TYR A 99 13.05 -11.93 -0.70
CA TYR A 99 11.97 -12.90 -0.71
C TYR A 99 11.19 -12.88 0.59
N GLU A 100 9.91 -13.22 0.55
CA GLU A 100 9.05 -13.29 1.74
C GLU A 100 9.30 -14.55 2.58
N LYS A 101 9.92 -15.57 2.00
CA LYS A 101 10.30 -16.82 2.68
C LYS A 101 11.79 -17.05 2.54
N GLY A 102 12.45 -17.42 3.63
CA GLY A 102 13.88 -17.72 3.69
C GLY A 102 14.24 -18.49 4.96
N ASP A 103 15.50 -18.95 5.03
CA ASP A 103 16.05 -19.64 6.19
C ASP A 103 16.81 -18.62 7.06
N ARG A 104 16.31 -18.36 8.25
CA ARG A 104 16.88 -17.39 9.18
C ARG A 104 18.35 -17.69 9.58
N LYS A 105 18.81 -18.93 9.46
CA LYS A 105 20.19 -19.33 9.77
C LYS A 105 21.15 -19.11 8.60
N LYS A 106 20.63 -19.10 7.37
CA LYS A 106 21.42 -19.02 6.14
C LYS A 106 21.25 -17.69 5.41
N ASP A 107 20.07 -17.09 5.52
CA ASP A 107 19.69 -15.89 4.78
C ASP A 107 19.65 -14.70 5.74
N GLY A 108 19.98 -13.51 5.26
CA GLY A 108 19.81 -12.29 6.04
C GLY A 108 18.32 -11.95 6.19
N LYS A 109 17.90 -11.57 7.40
CA LYS A 109 16.51 -11.20 7.72
C LYS A 109 16.34 -9.70 7.84
N TYR A 110 15.45 -9.14 7.03
CA TYR A 110 14.98 -7.77 7.13
C TYR A 110 13.63 -7.69 7.86
N VAL A 111 13.48 -6.67 8.69
CA VAL A 111 12.22 -6.29 9.35
C VAL A 111 12.06 -4.78 9.22
N GLY A 112 11.03 -4.32 8.56
CA GLY A 112 10.83 -2.90 8.35
C GLY A 112 9.80 -2.57 7.28
N GLU A 113 9.92 -1.38 6.70
CA GLU A 113 9.05 -0.90 5.64
C GLU A 113 9.42 -1.54 4.30
N ILE A 114 8.41 -2.01 3.60
CA ILE A 114 8.52 -2.72 2.32
C ILE A 114 7.70 -1.98 1.28
N GLU A 115 8.29 -1.77 0.12
CA GLU A 115 7.61 -1.28 -1.06
C GLU A 115 8.06 -2.07 -2.29
N ASN A 116 7.12 -2.47 -3.13
CA ASN A 116 7.41 -3.27 -4.33
C ASN A 116 8.26 -4.52 -4.04
N ARG A 117 7.96 -5.23 -2.93
CA ARG A 117 8.67 -6.44 -2.46
C ARG A 117 10.14 -6.21 -2.13
N LYS A 118 10.56 -4.99 -1.84
CA LYS A 118 11.93 -4.63 -1.44
C LYS A 118 11.90 -3.77 -0.19
N PRO A 119 12.95 -3.82 0.66
CA PRO A 119 13.15 -2.82 1.70
C PRO A 119 13.08 -1.40 1.16
N ASN A 120 12.22 -0.55 1.74
CA ASN A 120 12.09 0.85 1.33
C ASN A 120 11.47 1.66 2.47
N GLY A 121 12.24 2.55 3.07
CA GLY A 121 11.93 3.26 4.31
C GLY A 121 12.71 2.72 5.50
N GLN A 122 12.18 2.84 6.70
CA GLN A 122 12.90 2.43 7.92
C GLN A 122 12.88 0.92 8.14
N GLY A 123 14.04 0.35 8.52
CA GLY A 123 14.12 -1.06 8.81
C GLY A 123 15.45 -1.54 9.35
N THR A 124 15.45 -2.79 9.81
CA THR A 124 16.62 -3.48 10.33
C THR A 124 16.87 -4.74 9.51
N HIS A 125 18.08 -4.91 9.01
CA HIS A 125 18.56 -6.14 8.41
C HIS A 125 19.57 -6.82 9.32
N THR A 126 19.29 -8.06 9.68
CA THR A 126 20.22 -8.91 10.42
C THR A 126 20.82 -9.91 9.44
N TYR A 127 22.11 -9.86 9.26
CA TYR A 127 22.89 -10.78 8.42
C TYR A 127 23.00 -12.16 9.07
N SER A 128 23.29 -13.20 8.29
CA SER A 128 23.48 -14.56 8.80
C SER A 128 24.66 -14.70 9.77
N ASN A 129 25.67 -13.82 9.69
CA ASN A 129 26.80 -13.74 10.61
C ASN A 129 26.52 -12.98 11.92
N GLY A 130 25.27 -12.48 12.10
CA GLY A 130 24.85 -11.74 13.30
C GLY A 130 25.08 -10.23 13.25
N GLU A 131 25.74 -9.70 12.23
CA GLU A 131 25.82 -8.27 12.01
C GLU A 131 24.42 -7.67 11.75
N LYS A 132 24.26 -6.37 11.96
CA LYS A 132 22.99 -5.67 11.74
C LYS A 132 23.22 -4.36 11.02
N TYR A 133 22.30 -4.01 10.14
CA TYR A 133 22.15 -2.67 9.63
C TYR A 133 20.80 -2.12 10.12
N VAL A 134 20.81 -0.92 10.67
CA VAL A 134 19.62 -0.21 11.15
C VAL A 134 19.57 1.17 10.49
N GLY A 135 18.47 1.47 9.81
CA GLY A 135 18.33 2.76 9.15
C GLY A 135 17.35 2.75 8.01
N GLU A 136 17.51 3.73 7.15
CA GLU A 136 16.71 3.94 5.95
C GLU A 136 17.19 3.06 4.80
N TRP A 137 16.21 2.55 4.06
CA TRP A 137 16.39 1.71 2.87
C TRP A 137 15.78 2.37 1.66
N LYS A 138 16.39 2.19 0.50
CA LYS A 138 15.87 2.69 -0.77
C LYS A 138 16.03 1.63 -1.85
N GLY A 139 14.88 1.15 -2.36
CA GLY A 139 14.85 0.16 -3.44
C GLY A 139 15.55 -1.16 -3.14
N GLY A 140 15.63 -1.58 -1.86
CA GLY A 140 16.29 -2.79 -1.41
C GLY A 140 17.76 -2.60 -1.00
N MET A 141 18.26 -1.37 -0.98
CA MET A 141 19.65 -1.03 -0.63
C MET A 141 19.70 -0.17 0.64
N PRO A 142 20.70 -0.34 1.53
CA PRO A 142 20.96 0.58 2.61
C PRO A 142 21.16 2.01 2.09
N TRP A 143 20.52 3.00 2.74
CA TRP A 143 20.60 4.38 2.27
C TRP A 143 21.25 5.32 3.29
N ILE A 144 20.63 5.47 4.46
CA ILE A 144 21.16 6.24 5.60
C ILE A 144 20.99 5.41 6.86
N GLY A 145 22.08 5.09 7.56
CA GLY A 145 21.99 4.28 8.77
C GLY A 145 23.33 3.77 9.27
N THR A 146 23.29 2.88 10.25
CA THR A 146 24.47 2.37 10.94
C THR A 146 24.55 0.85 10.85
N LYS A 147 25.74 0.35 10.59
CA LYS A 147 26.07 -1.08 10.62
C LYS A 147 26.75 -1.42 11.92
N TYR A 148 26.32 -2.51 12.53
CA TYR A 148 26.82 -3.02 13.81
C TYR A 148 27.34 -4.44 13.64
N ASN A 149 28.35 -4.80 14.42
CA ASN A 149 28.76 -6.19 14.56
C ASN A 149 27.78 -6.96 15.46
N LYS A 150 28.03 -8.27 15.64
CA LYS A 150 27.20 -9.14 16.48
C LYS A 150 27.17 -8.73 17.97
N ASN A 151 28.17 -7.98 18.44
CA ASN A 151 28.27 -7.49 19.82
C ASN A 151 27.60 -6.12 20.00
N GLY A 152 27.11 -5.48 18.93
CA GLY A 152 26.48 -4.16 18.98
C GLY A 152 27.44 -3.00 18.77
N GLU A 153 28.70 -3.23 18.45
CA GLU A 153 29.68 -2.18 18.15
C GLU A 153 29.51 -1.68 16.73
N ILE A 154 29.73 -0.38 16.52
CA ILE A 154 29.59 0.25 15.20
C ILE A 154 30.74 -0.21 14.28
N LEU A 155 30.38 -0.73 13.11
CA LEU A 155 31.31 -1.08 12.05
C LEU A 155 31.49 0.04 11.03
N GLY A 156 30.48 0.92 10.89
CA GLY A 156 30.48 2.01 9.95
C GLY A 156 29.08 2.55 9.72
N LYS A 157 28.99 3.57 8.86
CA LYS A 157 27.71 4.23 8.54
C LYS A 157 27.47 4.26 7.04
N TRP A 158 26.22 4.28 6.69
CA TRP A 158 25.78 4.53 5.32
C TRP A 158 25.26 5.95 5.22
N THR A 159 25.71 6.67 4.19
CA THR A 159 25.26 8.02 3.87
C THR A 159 24.98 8.09 2.37
N ASN A 160 23.72 8.33 1.99
CA ASN A 160 23.28 8.40 0.59
C ASN A 160 23.71 7.16 -0.23
N GLY A 161 23.58 5.97 0.34
CA GLY A 161 23.88 4.69 -0.30
C GLY A 161 25.37 4.33 -0.36
N LYS A 162 26.25 5.12 0.27
CA LYS A 162 27.70 4.85 0.35
C LYS A 162 28.10 4.48 1.77
N PHE A 163 28.88 3.40 1.91
CA PHE A 163 29.44 2.96 3.19
C PHE A 163 30.72 3.77 3.51
N GLN A 164 30.83 4.19 4.77
CA GLN A 164 31.96 4.98 5.31
C GLN A 164 32.47 4.33 6.58
#